data_6e598ab3d1b5354b914a95c57f37ae62
#
_entry.id   6e598ab3d1b5354b914a95c57f37ae62
#
_cell.length_a   1.000
_cell.length_b   1.000
_cell.length_c   1.000
_cell.angle_alpha   90.00
_cell.angle_beta   90.00
_cell.angle_gamma   90.00
#
_symmetry.space_group_name_H-M   'P 1'
#
loop_
_entity.id
_entity.type
_entity.pdbx_description
1 polymer ?
#
loop_
_entity_poly.entity_id
_entity_poly.type
_entity_poly.pdbx_seq_one_letter_code
_entity_poly.pdbx_strand_id
1 'polypeptide(L)'
;IKEVPDFPIKGVNFKDISPLLADQQMFLEAIVDMGRRVRNPDYWVGIDSRGYLFSSALATQFGGGIICARKEGKTPGEKISVSYELEYGGATLEMQEGEGEVVIVDDVLATGGTLQATNNLAEEAGYTVVGNLVLVDLKYVPRVNNFNLDVRSIVQYA
;
A
#
# COMPACT_ATOMS: atom_id res chain seq x y z
N ILE A 1 10.13 -10.26 10.40
CA ILE A 1 9.28 -9.18 10.96
C ILE A 1 9.34 -9.29 12.47
N LYS A 2 9.67 -8.19 13.10
CA LYS A 2 9.80 -8.12 14.56
C LYS A 2 8.50 -7.60 15.18
N GLU A 3 8.06 -8.24 16.26
CA GLU A 3 6.91 -7.74 17.02
C GLU A 3 7.38 -6.79 18.12
N VAL A 4 6.73 -5.64 18.22
CA VAL A 4 7.00 -4.63 19.23
C VAL A 4 5.68 -4.35 19.97
N PRO A 5 5.51 -4.97 21.17
CA PRO A 5 4.29 -4.74 21.95
C PRO A 5 4.22 -3.30 22.45
N ASP A 6 2.97 -2.83 22.60
CA ASP A 6 2.67 -1.51 23.15
C ASP A 6 3.32 -0.35 22.37
N PHE A 7 3.40 -0.45 21.05
CA PHE A 7 3.93 0.60 20.18
C PHE A 7 2.95 0.92 19.03
N PRO A 8 2.74 2.18 18.66
CA PRO A 8 3.22 3.42 19.31
C PRO A 8 2.48 3.74 20.61
N ILE A 9 1.40 3.01 20.91
CA ILE A 9 0.61 3.18 22.13
C ILE A 9 0.33 1.81 22.76
N LYS A 10 -0.02 1.82 24.05
CA LYS A 10 -0.37 0.61 24.81
C LYS A 10 -1.51 -0.16 24.12
N GLY A 11 -1.34 -1.47 24.03
CA GLY A 11 -2.31 -2.39 23.42
C GLY A 11 -2.08 -2.67 21.94
N VAL A 12 -1.19 -1.95 21.28
CA VAL A 12 -0.84 -2.18 19.87
C VAL A 12 0.39 -3.06 19.77
N ASN A 13 0.27 -4.19 19.09
CA ASN A 13 1.41 -5.06 18.76
C ASN A 13 1.91 -4.72 17.37
N PHE A 14 2.88 -3.82 17.32
CA PHE A 14 3.42 -3.29 16.06
C PHE A 14 4.27 -4.33 15.33
N LYS A 15 4.07 -4.44 14.02
CA LYS A 15 4.86 -5.32 13.16
C LYS A 15 5.97 -4.51 12.49
N ASP A 16 7.16 -4.57 13.04
CA ASP A 16 8.31 -3.83 12.56
C ASP A 16 8.97 -4.57 11.39
N ILE A 17 8.95 -3.96 10.22
CA ILE A 17 9.55 -4.51 9.00
C ILE A 17 11.00 -4.07 8.79
N SER A 18 11.55 -3.24 9.67
CA SER A 18 12.92 -2.71 9.52
C SER A 18 13.96 -3.82 9.36
N PRO A 19 13.90 -4.94 10.11
CA PRO A 19 14.86 -6.02 9.90
C PRO A 19 14.80 -6.65 8.51
N LEU A 20 13.59 -6.75 7.93
CA LEU A 20 13.42 -7.22 6.55
C LEU A 20 14.04 -6.24 5.55
N LEU A 21 13.78 -4.95 5.73
CA LEU A 21 14.31 -3.91 4.84
C LEU A 21 15.82 -3.83 4.88
N ALA A 22 16.43 -4.11 6.04
CA ALA A 22 17.87 -4.05 6.23
C ALA A 22 18.62 -5.26 5.68
N ASP A 23 17.92 -6.34 5.36
CA ASP A 23 18.51 -7.57 4.82
C ASP A 23 18.24 -7.66 3.33
N GLN A 24 19.29 -7.48 2.52
CA GLN A 24 19.17 -7.46 1.05
C GLN A 24 18.52 -8.73 0.49
N GLN A 25 18.93 -9.89 0.97
CA GLN A 25 18.44 -11.17 0.46
C GLN A 25 16.97 -11.37 0.83
N MET A 26 16.61 -11.11 2.08
CA MET A 26 15.23 -11.25 2.54
C MET A 26 14.30 -10.25 1.85
N PHE A 27 14.75 -9.02 1.67
CA PHE A 27 13.96 -8.01 0.97
C PHE A 27 13.73 -8.40 -0.49
N LEU A 28 14.78 -8.86 -1.19
CA LEU A 28 14.66 -9.33 -2.58
C LEU A 28 13.68 -10.50 -2.69
N GLU A 29 13.77 -11.49 -1.80
CA GLU A 29 12.85 -12.63 -1.79
C GLU A 29 11.41 -12.18 -1.56
N ALA A 30 11.19 -11.24 -0.65
CA ALA A 30 9.86 -10.67 -0.40
C ALA A 30 9.31 -9.97 -1.65
N ILE A 31 10.10 -9.15 -2.32
CA ILE A 31 9.69 -8.45 -3.55
C ILE A 31 9.34 -9.44 -4.66
N VAL A 32 10.16 -10.45 -4.87
CA VAL A 32 9.89 -11.48 -5.89
C VAL A 32 8.60 -12.23 -5.58
N ASP A 33 8.39 -12.63 -4.34
CA ASP A 33 7.18 -13.33 -3.91
C ASP A 33 5.94 -12.44 -4.06
N MET A 34 6.04 -11.17 -3.67
CA MET A 34 4.95 -10.19 -3.83
C MET A 34 4.55 -10.06 -5.30
N GLY A 35 5.51 -9.79 -6.17
CA GLY A 35 5.23 -9.52 -7.58
C GLY A 35 4.63 -10.70 -8.34
N ARG A 36 4.92 -11.92 -7.89
CA ARG A 36 4.36 -13.15 -8.49
C ARG A 36 2.89 -13.39 -8.13
N ARG A 37 2.36 -12.66 -7.16
CA ARG A 37 0.97 -12.84 -6.69
C ARG A 37 -0.04 -12.00 -7.45
N VAL A 38 0.43 -11.09 -8.27
CA VAL A 38 -0.39 -10.19 -9.09
C VAL A 38 0.10 -10.22 -10.53
N ARG A 39 -0.77 -9.80 -11.46
CA ARG A 39 -0.32 -9.60 -12.84
C ARG A 39 0.48 -8.31 -12.94
N ASN A 40 1.45 -8.26 -13.85
CA ASN A 40 2.30 -7.09 -14.03
C ASN A 40 1.48 -5.92 -14.57
N PRO A 41 1.43 -4.80 -13.85
CA PRO A 41 0.68 -3.61 -14.28
C PRO A 41 1.52 -2.71 -15.18
N ASP A 42 0.89 -1.67 -15.73
CA ASP A 42 1.60 -0.57 -16.34
C ASP A 42 2.35 0.25 -15.28
N TYR A 43 1.74 0.44 -14.11
CA TYR A 43 2.31 1.19 -12.99
C TYR A 43 2.03 0.53 -11.65
N TRP A 44 2.99 0.68 -10.75
CA TRP A 44 2.86 0.29 -9.34
C TRP A 44 2.56 1.56 -8.55
N VAL A 45 1.42 1.61 -7.90
CA VAL A 45 1.01 2.76 -7.07
C VAL A 45 1.47 2.49 -5.63
N GLY A 46 2.45 3.27 -5.17
CA GLY A 46 2.90 3.21 -3.78
C GLY A 46 2.16 4.22 -2.91
N ILE A 47 1.77 3.80 -1.72
CA ILE A 47 1.10 4.67 -0.75
C ILE A 47 2.14 5.32 0.16
N ASP A 48 2.04 6.65 0.33
CA ASP A 48 2.91 7.44 1.19
C ASP A 48 2.84 6.94 2.66
N SER A 49 3.95 6.46 3.27
CA SER A 49 5.31 6.56 2.73
C SER A 49 6.00 5.20 2.54
N ARG A 50 5.75 4.20 3.39
CA ARG A 50 6.44 2.91 3.30
C ARG A 50 6.07 2.11 2.06
N GLY A 51 4.88 2.35 1.50
CA GLY A 51 4.47 1.75 0.23
C GLY A 51 5.43 2.08 -0.91
N TYR A 52 6.10 3.23 -0.89
CA TYR A 52 7.06 3.62 -1.92
C TYR A 52 8.27 2.68 -1.99
N LEU A 53 8.71 2.14 -0.86
CA LEU A 53 9.82 1.19 -0.81
C LEU A 53 9.50 -0.07 -1.63
N PHE A 54 8.28 -0.55 -1.51
CA PHE A 54 7.83 -1.76 -2.20
C PHE A 54 7.49 -1.49 -3.67
N SER A 55 6.79 -0.40 -3.96
CA SER A 55 6.44 -0.07 -5.35
C SER A 55 7.67 0.18 -6.22
N SER A 56 8.68 0.86 -5.69
CA SER A 56 9.93 1.09 -6.43
C SER A 56 10.72 -0.19 -6.67
N ALA A 57 10.80 -1.06 -5.67
CA ALA A 57 11.46 -2.34 -5.80
C ALA A 57 10.74 -3.26 -6.79
N LEU A 58 9.41 -3.30 -6.75
CA LEU A 58 8.58 -4.07 -7.68
C LEU A 58 8.75 -3.58 -9.13
N ALA A 59 8.71 -2.28 -9.35
CA ALA A 59 8.92 -1.70 -10.67
C ALA A 59 10.32 -2.05 -11.23
N THR A 60 11.34 -1.97 -10.40
CA THR A 60 12.71 -2.32 -10.78
C THR A 60 12.84 -3.80 -11.14
N GLN A 61 12.18 -4.68 -10.39
CA GLN A 61 12.28 -6.13 -10.58
C GLN A 61 11.40 -6.64 -11.71
N PHE A 62 10.18 -6.13 -11.86
CA PHE A 62 9.16 -6.65 -12.78
C PHE A 62 8.86 -5.74 -13.97
N GLY A 63 9.38 -4.53 -13.99
CA GLY A 63 9.05 -3.52 -14.99
C GLY A 63 7.80 -2.75 -14.64
N GLY A 64 7.46 -1.78 -15.46
CA GLY A 64 6.41 -0.81 -15.22
C GLY A 64 6.93 0.45 -14.53
N GLY A 65 6.12 1.48 -14.51
CA GLY A 65 6.43 2.73 -13.83
C GLY A 65 5.95 2.75 -12.38
N ILE A 66 6.15 3.89 -11.72
CA ILE A 66 5.72 4.14 -10.35
C ILE A 66 4.83 5.36 -10.33
N ILE A 67 3.73 5.27 -9.57
CA ILE A 67 2.85 6.39 -9.27
C ILE A 67 2.76 6.52 -7.76
N CYS A 68 2.84 7.76 -7.27
CA CYS A 68 2.78 8.03 -5.85
C CYS A 68 1.37 8.45 -5.47
N ALA A 69 0.75 7.73 -4.52
CA ALA A 69 -0.41 8.20 -3.80
C ALA A 69 0.11 8.96 -2.58
N ARG A 70 0.05 10.29 -2.63
CA ARG A 70 0.75 11.16 -1.69
C ARG A 70 -0.21 11.79 -0.69
N LYS A 71 0.29 12.08 0.48
CA LYS A 71 -0.44 12.89 1.47
C LYS A 71 -0.67 14.30 0.92
N GLU A 72 -1.76 14.92 1.37
CA GLU A 72 -2.19 16.23 0.92
C GLU A 72 -1.06 17.27 0.92
N GLY A 73 -1.03 18.10 -0.12
CA GLY A 73 -0.09 19.19 -0.25
C GLY A 73 1.26 18.84 -0.86
N LYS A 74 1.48 17.58 -1.25
CA LYS A 74 2.78 17.13 -1.77
C LYS A 74 2.80 16.90 -3.27
N THR A 75 1.65 16.85 -3.92
CA THR A 75 1.56 16.57 -5.36
C THR A 75 1.58 17.88 -6.15
N PRO A 76 2.53 18.05 -7.08
CA PRO A 76 2.57 19.26 -7.90
C PRO A 76 1.50 19.24 -8.97
N GLY A 77 1.06 20.44 -9.39
CA GLY A 77 0.16 20.61 -10.51
C GLY A 77 -1.27 20.15 -10.25
N GLU A 78 -1.96 19.80 -11.31
CA GLU A 78 -3.32 19.28 -11.22
C GLU A 78 -3.33 17.87 -10.65
N LYS A 79 -4.32 17.60 -9.81
CA LYS A 79 -4.42 16.35 -9.07
C LYS A 79 -5.86 16.04 -8.71
N ILE A 80 -6.12 14.77 -8.47
CA ILE A 80 -7.35 14.27 -7.84
C ILE A 80 -7.04 14.01 -6.38
N SER A 81 -7.99 14.29 -5.50
CA SER A 81 -7.88 14.06 -4.05
C SER A 81 -9.05 13.25 -3.54
N VAL A 82 -8.78 12.37 -2.59
CA VAL A 82 -9.80 11.60 -1.86
C VAL A 82 -9.53 11.75 -0.36
N SER A 83 -10.56 12.15 0.37
CA SER A 83 -10.51 12.22 1.83
C SER A 83 -11.19 11.00 2.44
N TYR A 84 -10.67 10.51 3.55
CA TYR A 84 -11.21 9.36 4.25
C TYR A 84 -11.00 9.49 5.76
N GLU A 85 -11.82 8.76 6.52
CA GLU A 85 -11.74 8.77 7.97
C GLU A 85 -10.68 7.79 8.48
N LEU A 86 -9.90 8.24 9.43
CA LEU A 86 -9.02 7.43 10.25
C LEU A 86 -9.56 7.38 11.67
N GLU A 87 -9.04 6.47 12.49
CA GLU A 87 -9.42 6.31 13.89
C GLU A 87 -9.28 7.63 14.69
N TYR A 88 -8.31 8.46 14.35
CA TYR A 88 -7.98 9.72 15.03
C TYR A 88 -8.09 10.94 14.12
N GLY A 89 -9.07 10.98 13.22
CA GLY A 89 -9.31 12.10 12.33
C GLY A 89 -9.32 11.71 10.87
N GLY A 90 -9.45 12.70 9.99
CA GLY A 90 -9.46 12.48 8.55
C GLY A 90 -8.06 12.51 7.96
N ALA A 91 -7.92 11.90 6.79
CA ALA A 91 -6.73 11.98 5.96
C ALA A 91 -7.13 12.23 4.51
N THR A 92 -6.24 12.82 3.74
CA THR A 92 -6.43 13.07 2.32
C THR A 92 -5.21 12.56 1.56
N LEU A 93 -5.49 11.76 0.53
CA LEU A 93 -4.49 11.33 -0.43
C LEU A 93 -4.76 11.99 -1.78
N GLU A 94 -3.71 12.23 -2.52
CA GLU A 94 -3.79 12.87 -3.83
C GLU A 94 -2.92 12.16 -4.85
N MET A 95 -3.31 12.27 -6.12
CA MET A 95 -2.67 11.60 -7.24
C MET A 95 -2.87 12.43 -8.50
N GLN A 96 -1.87 12.47 -9.35
CA GLN A 96 -2.00 13.06 -10.69
C GLN A 96 -2.87 12.17 -11.56
N GLU A 97 -3.62 12.78 -12.48
CA GLU A 97 -4.43 12.06 -13.46
C GLU A 97 -3.56 11.30 -14.46
N GLY A 98 -4.13 10.21 -14.96
CA GLY A 98 -3.49 9.40 -15.99
C GLY A 98 -4.40 8.25 -16.40
N GLU A 99 -3.82 7.29 -17.13
CA GLU A 99 -4.53 6.09 -17.58
C GLU A 99 -3.57 4.91 -17.62
N GLY A 100 -4.11 3.72 -17.56
CA GLY A 100 -3.38 2.47 -17.57
C GLY A 100 -3.80 1.56 -16.43
N GLU A 101 -3.23 0.37 -16.41
CA GLU A 101 -3.47 -0.63 -15.36
C GLU A 101 -2.50 -0.42 -14.21
N VAL A 102 -3.01 -0.45 -12.98
CA VAL A 102 -2.21 -0.25 -11.77
C VAL A 102 -2.43 -1.37 -10.76
N VAL A 103 -1.38 -1.69 -10.03
CA VAL A 103 -1.41 -2.47 -8.79
C VAL A 103 -1.08 -1.50 -7.65
N ILE A 104 -1.92 -1.48 -6.64
CA ILE A 104 -1.72 -0.63 -5.46
C ILE A 104 -0.94 -1.41 -4.41
N VAL A 105 0.07 -0.78 -3.85
CA VAL A 105 1.05 -1.42 -2.98
C VAL A 105 1.21 -0.66 -1.66
N ASP A 106 1.14 -1.39 -0.57
CA ASP A 106 1.47 -0.88 0.76
C ASP A 106 2.25 -1.94 1.56
N ASP A 107 2.73 -1.56 2.72
CA ASP A 107 3.46 -2.49 3.58
C ASP A 107 2.52 -3.34 4.43
N VAL A 108 1.51 -2.74 5.05
CA VAL A 108 0.62 -3.40 6.02
C VAL A 108 -0.85 -3.09 5.73
N LEU A 109 -1.67 -4.13 5.73
CA LEU A 109 -3.11 -4.01 5.72
C LEU A 109 -3.64 -4.19 7.15
N ALA A 110 -4.17 -3.11 7.72
CA ALA A 110 -4.84 -3.11 9.03
C ALA A 110 -6.35 -2.95 8.85
N THR A 111 -6.89 -1.76 9.01
CA THR A 111 -8.34 -1.52 8.81
C THR A 111 -8.77 -1.52 7.35
N GLY A 112 -7.84 -1.27 6.44
CA GLY A 112 -8.13 -1.19 5.01
C GLY A 112 -8.62 0.18 4.54
N GLY A 113 -8.77 1.15 5.42
CA GLY A 113 -9.26 2.48 5.07
C GLY A 113 -8.38 3.19 4.04
N THR A 114 -7.06 3.18 4.27
CA THR A 114 -6.09 3.79 3.36
C THR A 114 -6.07 3.09 2.00
N LEU A 115 -6.07 1.77 2.00
CA LEU A 115 -6.05 0.99 0.76
C LEU A 115 -7.33 1.21 -0.06
N GLN A 116 -8.49 1.20 0.60
CA GLN A 116 -9.79 1.47 -0.05
C GLN A 116 -9.83 2.89 -0.64
N ALA A 117 -9.37 3.88 0.12
CA ALA A 117 -9.31 5.27 -0.36
C ALA A 117 -8.37 5.39 -1.58
N THR A 118 -7.25 4.69 -1.57
CA THR A 118 -6.29 4.70 -2.69
C THR A 118 -6.87 4.05 -3.93
N ASN A 119 -7.64 2.97 -3.79
CA ASN A 119 -8.38 2.38 -4.92
C ASN A 119 -9.36 3.37 -5.52
N ASN A 120 -10.16 4.04 -4.71
CA ASN A 120 -11.11 5.06 -5.16
C ASN A 120 -10.38 6.22 -5.86
N LEU A 121 -9.28 6.66 -5.28
CA LEU A 121 -8.44 7.74 -5.85
C LEU A 121 -7.90 7.36 -7.22
N ALA A 122 -7.35 6.17 -7.36
CA ALA A 122 -6.77 5.70 -8.63
C ALA A 122 -7.82 5.63 -9.73
N GLU A 123 -9.01 5.13 -9.42
CA GLU A 123 -10.13 5.07 -10.38
C GLU A 123 -10.61 6.46 -10.78
N GLU A 124 -10.77 7.37 -9.83
CA GLU A 124 -11.12 8.77 -10.12
C GLU A 124 -10.05 9.49 -10.94
N ALA A 125 -8.78 9.14 -10.74
CA ALA A 125 -7.68 9.71 -11.51
C ALA A 125 -7.56 9.14 -12.94
N GLY A 126 -8.33 8.10 -13.29
CA GLY A 126 -8.39 7.54 -14.64
C GLY A 126 -7.73 6.18 -14.82
N TYR A 127 -7.16 5.61 -13.75
CA TYR A 127 -6.49 4.31 -13.82
C TYR A 127 -7.46 3.15 -13.61
N THR A 128 -7.06 1.98 -14.10
CA THR A 128 -7.76 0.72 -13.85
C THR A 128 -6.98 -0.10 -12.82
N VAL A 129 -7.57 -0.30 -11.65
CA VAL A 129 -6.92 -1.10 -10.59
C VAL A 129 -7.09 -2.58 -10.91
N VAL A 130 -5.97 -3.28 -11.12
CA VAL A 130 -5.95 -4.71 -11.45
C VAL A 130 -5.44 -5.58 -10.30
N GLY A 131 -5.02 -4.99 -9.21
CA GLY A 131 -4.56 -5.73 -8.03
C GLY A 131 -4.25 -4.84 -6.85
N ASN A 132 -4.23 -5.45 -5.68
CA ASN A 132 -3.83 -4.84 -4.42
C ASN A 132 -2.85 -5.79 -3.73
N LEU A 133 -1.74 -5.26 -3.26
CA LEU A 133 -0.62 -6.03 -2.78
C LEU A 133 -0.03 -5.41 -1.53
N VAL A 134 0.11 -6.20 -0.47
CA VAL A 134 0.75 -5.77 0.78
C VAL A 134 1.75 -6.83 1.22
N LEU A 135 2.73 -6.44 2.01
CA LEU A 135 3.64 -7.39 2.64
C LEU A 135 2.92 -8.15 3.75
N VAL A 136 2.23 -7.44 4.62
CA VAL A 136 1.63 -7.98 5.85
C VAL A 136 0.13 -7.71 5.87
N ASP A 137 -0.65 -8.74 6.13
CA ASP A 137 -2.09 -8.63 6.36
C ASP A 137 -2.40 -8.99 7.82
N LEU A 138 -2.90 -8.03 8.57
CA LEU A 138 -3.34 -8.20 9.96
C LEU A 138 -4.80 -8.66 9.98
N LYS A 139 -5.03 -9.96 9.85
CA LYS A 139 -6.38 -10.54 9.78
C LYS A 139 -7.21 -10.30 11.03
N TYR A 140 -6.57 -10.14 12.18
CA TYR A 140 -7.26 -9.88 13.44
C TYR A 140 -7.79 -8.46 13.59
N VAL A 141 -7.39 -7.54 12.71
CA VAL A 141 -7.88 -6.15 12.73
C VAL A 141 -9.18 -6.07 11.93
N PRO A 142 -10.28 -5.57 12.52
CA PRO A 142 -11.52 -5.40 11.77
C PRO A 142 -11.35 -4.42 10.60
N ARG A 143 -11.91 -4.79 9.46
CA ARG A 143 -11.88 -3.93 8.27
C ARG A 143 -12.94 -2.83 8.38
N VAL A 144 -12.70 -1.71 7.70
CA VAL A 144 -13.73 -0.66 7.54
C VAL A 144 -14.96 -1.22 6.83
N ASN A 145 -16.13 -0.64 7.10
CA ASN A 145 -17.42 -1.20 6.65
C ASN A 145 -17.55 -1.30 5.12
N ASN A 146 -16.91 -0.40 4.38
CA ASN A 146 -16.96 -0.38 2.91
C ASN A 146 -15.82 -1.15 2.24
N PHE A 147 -15.03 -1.89 3.02
CA PHE A 147 -13.89 -2.65 2.48
C PHE A 147 -14.38 -3.85 1.66
N ASN A 148 -14.03 -3.88 0.38
CA ASN A 148 -14.45 -4.95 -0.54
C ASN A 148 -13.34 -5.37 -1.50
N LEU A 149 -12.08 -5.18 -1.12
CA LEU A 149 -10.94 -5.43 -1.99
C LEU A 149 -10.41 -6.86 -1.85
N ASP A 150 -9.97 -7.43 -2.96
CA ASP A 150 -9.16 -8.65 -2.98
C ASP A 150 -7.68 -8.23 -2.86
N VAL A 151 -7.07 -8.56 -1.73
CA VAL A 151 -5.69 -8.15 -1.42
C VAL A 151 -4.81 -9.40 -1.31
N ARG A 152 -3.69 -9.37 -2.01
CA ARG A 152 -2.66 -10.38 -1.92
C ARG A 152 -1.62 -9.96 -0.90
N SER A 153 -1.18 -10.89 -0.07
CA SER A 153 -0.18 -10.65 0.97
C SER A 153 0.77 -11.84 1.09
N ILE A 154 1.96 -11.59 1.62
CA ILE A 154 2.94 -12.65 1.87
C ILE A 154 2.79 -13.19 3.28
N VAL A 155 2.67 -12.30 4.26
CA VAL A 155 2.59 -12.65 5.68
C VAL A 155 1.21 -12.32 6.20
N GLN A 156 0.60 -13.26 6.90
CA GLN A 156 -0.71 -13.07 7.53
C GLN A 156 -0.61 -13.36 9.01
N TYR A 157 -1.18 -12.48 9.82
CA TYR A 157 -1.35 -12.66 11.26
C TYR A 157 -2.83 -12.82 11.57
N ALA A 158 -3.16 -13.98 12.11
CA ALA A 158 -4.53 -14.31 12.48
C ALA A 158 -4.98 -13.63 13.78
#